data_44cbb91068a4da0068f63b1006f9dad1
#
_entry.id   44cbb91068a4da0068f63b1006f9dad1
#
_cell.length_a   1.000
_cell.length_b   1.000
_cell.length_c   1.000
_cell.angle_alpha   90.00
_cell.angle_beta   90.00
_cell.angle_gamma   90.00
#
_symmetry.space_group_name_H-M   'P 1'
#
loop_
_entity.id
_entity.type
_entity.pdbx_description
1 polymer ?
#
loop_
_entity_poly.entity_id
_entity_poly.type
_entity_poly.pdbx_seq_one_letter_code
_entity_poly.pdbx_strand_id
1 'polypeptide(L)'
;MKAPVRVTVTGAAGQIGYALLFRIASGSMLGEDQPVILQLLDITPAMDALTGVKMELDDCAFPLLSDVICTDDPEVAFKDSDYALLVGARPRGPGMERKDLLEANAAIFGVQGKAINSVASRDIKVLVVGNPANTNALITQRNAPDIDPRQFTAMTRLDHNRAKTQLAQKTDSTVNHIRQVTIWGNHSATQYPDLHHALVNDESAVTNLDMDWYSSTFIPTVQQRGAAIIEARGASSAASAANAAVDHMRSWALGTPANDWVSMGVISDGSYDIEAGLIYSFPCRCANGDWEIVQDLEISQFSRDKMDATAQELAEERDAVAHLLG
;
A
#
# COMPACT_ATOMS: atom_id res chain seq x y z
N MET A 1 -29.81 5.56 1.14
CA MET A 1 -28.48 4.94 0.94
C MET A 1 -27.65 5.89 0.08
N LYS A 2 -26.35 5.98 0.32
CA LYS A 2 -25.41 6.69 -0.56
C LYS A 2 -25.41 6.05 -1.95
N ALA A 3 -25.00 6.77 -2.98
CA ALA A 3 -24.73 6.18 -4.29
C ALA A 3 -23.57 5.17 -4.20
N PRO A 4 -23.63 4.04 -4.92
CA PRO A 4 -22.51 3.11 -4.95
C PRO A 4 -21.25 3.77 -5.53
N VAL A 5 -20.08 3.49 -4.94
CA VAL A 5 -18.77 3.84 -5.50
C VAL A 5 -18.14 2.63 -6.18
N ARG A 6 -17.31 2.88 -7.18
CA ARG A 6 -16.65 1.83 -7.97
C ARG A 6 -15.25 1.56 -7.41
N VAL A 7 -15.01 0.30 -7.06
CA VAL A 7 -13.74 -0.15 -6.52
C VAL A 7 -13.14 -1.20 -7.44
N THR A 8 -12.03 -0.84 -8.08
CA THR A 8 -11.28 -1.76 -8.95
C THR A 8 -10.22 -2.49 -8.13
N VAL A 9 -10.12 -3.80 -8.32
CA VAL A 9 -9.06 -4.65 -7.75
C VAL A 9 -8.41 -5.45 -8.86
N THR A 10 -7.09 -5.34 -9.02
CA THR A 10 -6.32 -6.13 -9.99
C THR A 10 -5.67 -7.35 -9.33
N GLY A 11 -5.47 -8.43 -10.09
CA GLY A 11 -5.06 -9.71 -9.50
C GLY A 11 -6.11 -10.28 -8.55
N ALA A 12 -7.37 -10.07 -8.88
CA ALA A 12 -8.51 -10.28 -8.00
C ALA A 12 -8.75 -11.76 -7.67
N ALA A 13 -8.36 -12.69 -8.56
CA ALA A 13 -8.41 -14.13 -8.30
C ALA A 13 -7.23 -14.64 -7.45
N GLY A 14 -6.19 -13.81 -7.21
CA GLY A 14 -5.04 -14.16 -6.40
C GLY A 14 -5.34 -14.17 -4.90
N GLN A 15 -4.44 -14.74 -4.09
CA GLN A 15 -4.66 -14.89 -2.64
C GLN A 15 -4.90 -13.57 -1.89
N ILE A 16 -4.19 -12.49 -2.26
CA ILE A 16 -4.39 -11.17 -1.66
C ILE A 16 -5.73 -10.60 -2.13
N GLY A 17 -6.01 -10.65 -3.44
CA GLY A 17 -7.27 -10.21 -4.03
C GLY A 17 -8.46 -10.90 -3.36
N TYR A 18 -8.45 -12.22 -3.32
CA TYR A 18 -9.48 -13.02 -2.65
C TYR A 18 -9.70 -12.57 -1.18
N ALA A 19 -8.63 -12.45 -0.38
CA ALA A 19 -8.76 -12.02 1.02
C ALA A 19 -9.24 -10.55 1.17
N LEU A 20 -9.04 -9.71 0.16
CA LEU A 20 -9.36 -8.29 0.15
C LEU A 20 -10.83 -8.03 -0.19
N LEU A 21 -11.36 -8.72 -1.20
CA LEU A 21 -12.67 -8.45 -1.80
C LEU A 21 -13.81 -8.56 -0.79
N PHE A 22 -13.83 -9.61 0.03
CA PHE A 22 -14.86 -9.84 1.04
C PHE A 22 -14.83 -8.76 2.14
N ARG A 23 -13.66 -8.21 2.46
CA ARG A 23 -13.52 -7.10 3.40
C ARG A 23 -14.03 -5.78 2.82
N ILE A 24 -13.81 -5.54 1.54
CA ILE A 24 -14.36 -4.36 0.86
C ILE A 24 -15.87 -4.48 0.81
N ALA A 25 -16.40 -5.63 0.37
CA ALA A 25 -17.84 -5.88 0.24
C ALA A 25 -18.57 -5.82 1.59
N SER A 26 -17.92 -6.19 2.71
CA SER A 26 -18.48 -6.08 4.06
C SER A 26 -18.48 -4.67 4.66
N GLY A 27 -17.90 -3.67 3.96
CA GLY A 27 -17.83 -2.27 4.44
C GLY A 27 -16.58 -1.95 5.28
N SER A 28 -15.62 -2.88 5.43
CA SER A 28 -14.42 -2.64 6.23
C SER A 28 -13.55 -1.50 5.69
N MET A 29 -13.57 -1.23 4.37
CA MET A 29 -12.76 -0.20 3.73
C MET A 29 -13.42 1.19 3.79
N LEU A 30 -14.68 1.31 3.40
CA LEU A 30 -15.36 2.60 3.18
C LEU A 30 -16.48 2.91 4.19
N GLY A 31 -16.65 2.06 5.20
CA GLY A 31 -17.70 2.20 6.22
C GLY A 31 -18.94 1.38 5.92
N GLU A 32 -19.79 1.26 6.95
CA GLU A 32 -20.94 0.36 6.97
C GLU A 32 -22.16 0.90 6.20
N ASP A 33 -22.07 2.11 5.67
CA ASP A 33 -23.16 2.80 4.95
C ASP A 33 -22.82 3.13 3.49
N GLN A 34 -21.62 2.73 2.99
CA GLN A 34 -21.17 2.99 1.64
C GLN A 34 -21.33 1.74 0.74
N PRO A 35 -22.32 1.70 -0.16
CA PRO A 35 -22.43 0.65 -1.16
C PRO A 35 -21.27 0.69 -2.15
N VAL A 36 -20.87 -0.48 -2.68
CA VAL A 36 -19.77 -0.62 -3.62
C VAL A 36 -20.18 -1.44 -4.85
N ILE A 37 -19.58 -1.11 -5.99
CA ILE A 37 -19.54 -1.94 -7.18
C ILE A 37 -18.08 -2.40 -7.29
N LEU A 38 -17.85 -3.71 -7.26
CA LEU A 38 -16.51 -4.28 -7.43
C LEU A 38 -16.22 -4.50 -8.91
N GLN A 39 -15.10 -3.96 -9.39
CA GLN A 39 -14.58 -4.17 -10.74
C GLN A 39 -13.31 -4.99 -10.62
N LEU A 40 -13.37 -6.25 -11.04
CA LEU A 40 -12.35 -7.26 -10.79
C LEU A 40 -11.58 -7.54 -12.08
N LEU A 41 -10.28 -7.18 -12.06
CA LEU A 41 -9.38 -7.40 -13.18
C LEU A 41 -8.42 -8.55 -12.87
N ASP A 42 -8.33 -9.48 -13.78
CA ASP A 42 -7.28 -10.48 -13.78
C ASP A 42 -6.83 -10.81 -15.21
N ILE A 43 -5.82 -11.63 -15.36
CA ILE A 43 -5.34 -12.10 -16.67
C ILE A 43 -6.33 -13.11 -17.28
N THR A 44 -6.40 -13.19 -18.62
CA THR A 44 -7.31 -14.10 -19.32
C THR A 44 -7.29 -15.55 -18.78
N PRO A 45 -6.12 -16.16 -18.48
CA PRO A 45 -6.10 -17.52 -17.92
C PRO A 45 -6.70 -17.67 -16.52
N ALA A 46 -6.92 -16.58 -15.79
CA ALA A 46 -7.50 -16.59 -14.44
C ALA A 46 -9.00 -16.29 -14.41
N MET A 47 -9.65 -16.06 -15.56
CA MET A 47 -11.06 -15.66 -15.64
C MET A 47 -12.03 -16.70 -15.09
N ASP A 48 -11.73 -18.00 -15.24
CA ASP A 48 -12.55 -19.07 -14.63
C ASP A 48 -12.48 -19.02 -13.09
N ALA A 49 -11.27 -18.83 -12.53
CA ALA A 49 -11.08 -18.65 -11.08
C ALA A 49 -11.78 -17.39 -10.60
N LEU A 50 -11.71 -16.29 -11.34
CA LEU A 50 -12.37 -15.02 -11.02
C LEU A 50 -13.90 -15.17 -11.01
N THR A 51 -14.45 -15.98 -11.92
CA THR A 51 -15.87 -16.33 -11.94
C THR A 51 -16.27 -17.06 -10.65
N GLY A 52 -15.43 -17.99 -10.17
CA GLY A 52 -15.65 -18.66 -8.88
C GLY A 52 -15.63 -17.69 -7.68
N VAL A 53 -14.71 -16.73 -7.67
CA VAL A 53 -14.66 -15.68 -6.64
C VAL A 53 -15.93 -14.82 -6.64
N LYS A 54 -16.47 -14.49 -7.84
CA LYS A 54 -17.73 -13.77 -7.96
C LYS A 54 -18.88 -14.58 -7.36
N MET A 55 -18.96 -15.88 -7.63
CA MET A 55 -20.00 -16.75 -7.05
C MET A 55 -19.96 -16.73 -5.52
N GLU A 56 -18.78 -16.80 -4.91
CA GLU A 56 -18.64 -16.72 -3.45
C GLU A 56 -19.03 -15.35 -2.90
N LEU A 57 -18.73 -14.26 -3.62
CA LEU A 57 -19.20 -12.91 -3.24
C LEU A 57 -20.73 -12.82 -3.27
N ASP A 58 -21.37 -13.41 -4.29
CA ASP A 58 -22.81 -13.48 -4.41
C ASP A 58 -23.42 -14.34 -3.26
N ASP A 59 -22.81 -15.47 -2.93
CA ASP A 59 -23.24 -16.36 -1.84
C ASP A 59 -23.13 -15.72 -0.45
N CYS A 60 -22.19 -14.78 -0.25
CA CYS A 60 -22.06 -14.01 1.00
C CYS A 60 -23.24 -13.02 1.23
N ALA A 61 -23.99 -12.66 0.19
CA ALA A 61 -25.15 -11.77 0.25
C ALA A 61 -24.85 -10.45 1.01
N PHE A 62 -23.70 -9.84 0.76
CA PHE A 62 -23.31 -8.58 1.42
C PHE A 62 -24.28 -7.44 1.08
N PRO A 63 -24.90 -6.78 2.08
CA PRO A 63 -25.90 -5.74 1.83
C PRO A 63 -25.33 -4.48 1.15
N LEU A 64 -23.99 -4.29 1.21
CA LEU A 64 -23.30 -3.15 0.58
C LEU A 64 -22.78 -3.47 -0.83
N LEU A 65 -22.78 -4.73 -1.25
CA LEU A 65 -22.32 -5.13 -2.57
C LEU A 65 -23.45 -4.94 -3.60
N SER A 66 -23.31 -3.90 -4.43
CA SER A 66 -24.34 -3.55 -5.43
C SER A 66 -24.17 -4.31 -6.74
N ASP A 67 -22.93 -4.61 -7.16
CA ASP A 67 -22.61 -5.36 -8.37
C ASP A 67 -21.18 -5.85 -8.35
N VAL A 68 -20.87 -6.86 -9.19
CA VAL A 68 -19.52 -7.40 -9.41
C VAL A 68 -19.28 -7.59 -10.92
N ILE A 69 -18.32 -6.86 -11.45
CA ILE A 69 -17.89 -6.90 -12.87
C ILE A 69 -16.54 -7.63 -12.93
N CYS A 70 -16.48 -8.74 -13.65
CA CYS A 70 -15.24 -9.50 -13.88
C CYS A 70 -14.78 -9.28 -15.32
N THR A 71 -13.49 -8.98 -15.52
CA THR A 71 -12.92 -8.70 -16.85
C THR A 71 -11.42 -8.95 -16.88
N ASP A 72 -10.90 -9.19 -18.08
CA ASP A 72 -9.46 -9.17 -18.38
C ASP A 72 -9.04 -7.92 -19.19
N ASP A 73 -9.99 -6.99 -19.41
CA ASP A 73 -9.77 -5.73 -20.09
C ASP A 73 -9.60 -4.58 -19.06
N PRO A 74 -8.41 -3.93 -19.01
CA PRO A 74 -8.17 -2.81 -18.10
C PRO A 74 -9.11 -1.62 -18.30
N GLU A 75 -9.53 -1.29 -19.51
CA GLU A 75 -10.43 -0.16 -19.74
C GLU A 75 -11.83 -0.42 -19.19
N VAL A 76 -12.30 -1.68 -19.28
CA VAL A 76 -13.55 -2.10 -18.62
C VAL A 76 -13.41 -2.05 -17.10
N ALA A 77 -12.28 -2.55 -16.58
CA ALA A 77 -12.03 -2.62 -15.13
C ALA A 77 -11.94 -1.25 -14.48
N PHE A 78 -11.27 -0.28 -15.10
CA PHE A 78 -11.07 1.06 -14.52
C PHE A 78 -12.17 2.07 -14.90
N LYS A 79 -13.17 1.67 -15.69
CA LYS A 79 -14.22 2.60 -16.13
C LYS A 79 -14.96 3.22 -14.95
N ASP A 80 -14.91 4.55 -14.87
CA ASP A 80 -15.55 5.34 -13.80
C ASP A 80 -15.13 4.92 -12.38
N SER A 81 -13.94 4.32 -12.22
CA SER A 81 -13.45 3.84 -10.92
C SER A 81 -13.13 5.00 -9.98
N ASP A 82 -13.64 4.93 -8.74
CA ASP A 82 -13.38 5.90 -7.67
C ASP A 82 -12.18 5.48 -6.81
N TYR A 83 -11.96 4.17 -6.69
CA TYR A 83 -10.87 3.55 -5.92
C TYR A 83 -10.25 2.42 -6.72
N ALA A 84 -8.94 2.32 -6.70
CA ALA A 84 -8.23 1.21 -7.34
C ALA A 84 -7.15 0.64 -6.41
N LEU A 85 -7.17 -0.69 -6.23
CA LEU A 85 -6.14 -1.44 -5.51
C LEU A 85 -5.40 -2.33 -6.52
N LEU A 86 -4.18 -1.92 -6.86
CA LEU A 86 -3.35 -2.60 -7.86
C LEU A 86 -2.51 -3.68 -7.17
N VAL A 87 -3.09 -4.87 -7.07
CA VAL A 87 -2.52 -6.02 -6.33
C VAL A 87 -1.76 -6.95 -7.26
N GLY A 88 -2.27 -7.15 -8.48
CA GLY A 88 -1.70 -8.05 -9.47
C GLY A 88 -0.32 -7.56 -9.92
N ALA A 89 0.70 -8.38 -9.67
CA ALA A 89 2.06 -8.16 -10.11
C ALA A 89 2.71 -9.50 -10.46
N ARG A 90 3.73 -9.47 -11.33
CA ARG A 90 4.52 -10.67 -11.62
C ARG A 90 5.40 -10.99 -10.41
N PRO A 91 5.28 -12.17 -9.79
CA PRO A 91 6.16 -12.56 -8.69
C PRO A 91 7.58 -12.81 -9.20
N ARG A 92 8.59 -12.62 -8.32
CA ARG A 92 9.96 -12.98 -8.62
C ARG A 92 10.09 -14.48 -8.77
N GLY A 93 10.47 -14.94 -9.97
CA GLY A 93 10.76 -16.35 -10.26
C GLY A 93 12.19 -16.74 -9.91
N PRO A 94 12.48 -18.06 -9.80
CA PRO A 94 13.85 -18.56 -9.63
C PRO A 94 14.73 -18.08 -10.78
N GLY A 95 15.92 -17.53 -10.43
CA GLY A 95 16.89 -17.03 -11.41
C GLY A 95 16.57 -15.69 -12.07
N MET A 96 15.45 -15.06 -11.73
CA MET A 96 15.09 -13.73 -12.21
C MET A 96 15.90 -12.65 -11.50
N GLU A 97 16.59 -11.81 -12.27
CA GLU A 97 17.29 -10.63 -11.74
C GLU A 97 16.28 -9.54 -11.34
N ARG A 98 16.74 -8.59 -10.49
CA ARG A 98 15.91 -7.45 -10.06
C ARG A 98 15.42 -6.63 -11.26
N LYS A 99 16.32 -6.41 -12.24
CA LYS A 99 16.01 -5.66 -13.46
C LYS A 99 14.87 -6.30 -14.26
N ASP A 100 14.93 -7.63 -14.46
CA ASP A 100 13.92 -8.36 -15.23
C ASP A 100 12.53 -8.26 -14.56
N LEU A 101 12.51 -8.31 -13.23
CA LEU A 101 11.28 -8.14 -12.45
C LEU A 101 10.71 -6.73 -12.60
N LEU A 102 11.56 -5.70 -12.53
CA LEU A 102 11.18 -4.30 -12.73
C LEU A 102 10.57 -4.11 -14.13
N GLU A 103 11.24 -4.57 -15.18
CA GLU A 103 10.75 -4.46 -16.56
C GLU A 103 9.41 -5.18 -16.78
N ALA A 104 9.27 -6.41 -16.25
CA ALA A 104 8.04 -7.19 -16.40
C ALA A 104 6.85 -6.54 -15.68
N ASN A 105 7.07 -5.96 -14.50
CA ASN A 105 6.02 -5.26 -13.77
C ASN A 105 5.75 -3.89 -14.39
N ALA A 106 6.75 -3.18 -14.88
CA ALA A 106 6.57 -1.89 -15.55
C ALA A 106 5.62 -1.99 -16.76
N ALA A 107 5.68 -3.09 -17.52
CA ALA A 107 4.75 -3.33 -18.61
C ALA A 107 3.29 -3.46 -18.10
N ILE A 108 3.07 -4.15 -16.97
CA ILE A 108 1.75 -4.33 -16.36
C ILE A 108 1.21 -2.98 -15.84
N PHE A 109 1.99 -2.29 -15.01
CA PHE A 109 1.58 -1.07 -14.35
C PHE A 109 1.49 0.13 -15.29
N GLY A 110 2.29 0.17 -16.36
CA GLY A 110 2.17 1.16 -17.43
C GLY A 110 0.86 1.04 -18.19
N VAL A 111 0.42 -0.17 -18.54
CA VAL A 111 -0.88 -0.42 -19.18
C VAL A 111 -2.03 -0.01 -18.25
N GLN A 112 -1.95 -0.37 -16.97
CA GLN A 112 -2.96 0.02 -15.98
C GLN A 112 -3.00 1.54 -15.79
N GLY A 113 -1.84 2.22 -15.75
CA GLY A 113 -1.77 3.68 -15.69
C GLY A 113 -2.47 4.37 -16.86
N LYS A 114 -2.23 3.89 -18.08
CA LYS A 114 -2.89 4.41 -19.29
C LYS A 114 -4.40 4.20 -19.26
N ALA A 115 -4.87 3.04 -18.83
CA ALA A 115 -6.29 2.76 -18.69
C ALA A 115 -6.94 3.66 -17.62
N ILE A 116 -6.29 3.83 -16.45
CA ILE A 116 -6.72 4.77 -15.41
C ILE A 116 -6.85 6.18 -15.98
N ASN A 117 -5.84 6.64 -16.72
CA ASN A 117 -5.85 7.97 -17.34
C ASN A 117 -7.01 8.15 -18.30
N SER A 118 -7.34 7.11 -19.06
CA SER A 118 -8.36 7.14 -20.12
C SER A 118 -9.79 7.13 -19.57
N VAL A 119 -10.09 6.28 -18.59
CA VAL A 119 -11.49 5.92 -18.27
C VAL A 119 -11.88 6.03 -16.80
N ALA A 120 -10.92 6.26 -15.88
CA ALA A 120 -11.24 6.37 -14.46
C ALA A 120 -11.78 7.76 -14.08
N SER A 121 -12.38 7.85 -12.88
CA SER A 121 -12.70 9.13 -12.24
C SER A 121 -11.45 9.98 -12.09
N ARG A 122 -11.53 11.30 -12.30
CA ARG A 122 -10.39 12.21 -12.12
C ARG A 122 -9.94 12.32 -10.66
N ASP A 123 -10.83 12.02 -9.73
CA ASP A 123 -10.56 12.00 -8.30
C ASP A 123 -10.28 10.56 -7.76
N ILE A 124 -9.96 9.62 -8.65
CA ILE A 124 -9.65 8.24 -8.29
C ILE A 124 -8.54 8.17 -7.22
N LYS A 125 -8.67 7.26 -6.27
CA LYS A 125 -7.63 6.95 -5.28
C LYS A 125 -6.99 5.61 -5.60
N VAL A 126 -5.69 5.64 -5.91
CA VAL A 126 -4.95 4.45 -6.36
C VAL A 126 -3.96 4.00 -5.28
N LEU A 127 -4.09 2.76 -4.84
CA LEU A 127 -3.15 2.09 -3.96
C LEU A 127 -2.44 0.97 -4.70
N VAL A 128 -1.12 1.06 -4.82
CA VAL A 128 -0.29 -0.01 -5.37
C VAL A 128 0.20 -0.92 -4.25
N VAL A 129 -0.13 -2.20 -4.38
CA VAL A 129 0.22 -3.29 -3.45
C VAL A 129 1.24 -4.23 -4.07
N GLY A 130 1.18 -4.42 -5.39
CA GLY A 130 2.08 -5.28 -6.16
C GLY A 130 3.52 -4.80 -6.13
N ASN A 131 4.46 -5.71 -5.78
CA ASN A 131 5.87 -5.38 -5.62
C ASN A 131 6.64 -5.33 -6.96
N PRO A 132 7.64 -4.41 -7.04
CA PRO A 132 8.07 -3.39 -6.07
C PRO A 132 7.08 -2.21 -6.00
N ALA A 133 6.43 -2.06 -4.84
CA ALA A 133 5.23 -1.22 -4.72
C ALA A 133 5.48 0.27 -5.04
N ASN A 134 6.56 0.86 -4.50
CA ASN A 134 6.86 2.27 -4.70
C ASN A 134 7.18 2.58 -6.18
N THR A 135 8.01 1.76 -6.80
CA THR A 135 8.40 1.92 -8.21
C THR A 135 7.22 1.66 -9.15
N ASN A 136 6.40 0.64 -8.86
CA ASN A 136 5.19 0.38 -9.63
C ASN A 136 4.17 1.53 -9.51
N ALA A 137 4.05 2.17 -8.34
CA ALA A 137 3.22 3.36 -8.16
C ALA A 137 3.72 4.54 -8.99
N LEU A 138 5.04 4.76 -9.04
CA LEU A 138 5.65 5.78 -9.88
C LEU A 138 5.38 5.52 -11.38
N ILE A 139 5.54 4.28 -11.84
CA ILE A 139 5.25 3.89 -13.22
C ILE A 139 3.78 4.14 -13.56
N THR A 140 2.87 3.71 -12.69
CA THR A 140 1.43 3.91 -12.89
C THR A 140 1.11 5.40 -13.00
N GLN A 141 1.61 6.22 -12.07
CA GLN A 141 1.40 7.66 -12.01
C GLN A 141 1.94 8.35 -13.28
N ARG A 142 3.15 8.01 -13.73
CA ARG A 142 3.76 8.60 -14.90
C ARG A 142 3.02 8.26 -16.21
N ASN A 143 2.35 7.11 -16.25
CA ASN A 143 1.50 6.71 -17.38
C ASN A 143 0.04 7.22 -17.28
N ALA A 144 -0.27 8.04 -16.26
CA ALA A 144 -1.58 8.68 -16.08
C ALA A 144 -1.42 10.20 -15.91
N PRO A 145 -0.93 10.92 -16.92
CA PRO A 145 -0.53 12.35 -16.81
C PRO A 145 -1.69 13.30 -16.53
N ASP A 146 -2.93 12.94 -16.82
CA ASP A 146 -4.10 13.78 -16.60
C ASP A 146 -4.75 13.59 -15.21
N ILE A 147 -4.20 12.68 -14.39
CA ILE A 147 -4.62 12.44 -13.00
C ILE A 147 -3.61 13.11 -12.07
N ASP A 148 -4.09 13.77 -11.02
CA ASP A 148 -3.21 14.38 -10.02
C ASP A 148 -2.24 13.34 -9.44
N PRO A 149 -0.92 13.55 -9.46
CA PRO A 149 0.08 12.65 -8.87
C PRO A 149 -0.21 12.25 -7.42
N ARG A 150 -0.88 13.11 -6.64
CA ARG A 150 -1.29 12.84 -5.25
C ARG A 150 -2.30 11.69 -5.13
N GLN A 151 -2.96 11.32 -6.22
CA GLN A 151 -3.92 10.21 -6.25
C GLN A 151 -3.26 8.82 -6.30
N PHE A 152 -1.92 8.76 -6.43
CA PHE A 152 -1.19 7.50 -6.50
C PHE A 152 -0.36 7.27 -5.23
N THR A 153 -0.59 6.13 -4.57
CA THR A 153 0.10 5.75 -3.34
C THR A 153 0.64 4.33 -3.40
N ALA A 154 1.66 4.03 -2.61
CA ALA A 154 2.23 2.69 -2.44
C ALA A 154 1.99 2.18 -1.01
N MET A 155 1.77 0.89 -0.85
CA MET A 155 1.44 0.29 0.44
C MET A 155 2.66 0.03 1.31
N THR A 156 2.87 0.86 2.32
CA THR A 156 3.77 0.60 3.45
C THR A 156 3.03 0.33 4.76
N ARG A 157 1.70 0.25 4.70
CA ARG A 157 0.84 0.01 5.85
C ARG A 157 1.05 -1.36 6.49
N LEU A 158 1.44 -2.37 5.71
CA LEU A 158 1.78 -3.69 6.27
C LEU A 158 3.00 -3.60 7.18
N ASP A 159 4.03 -2.86 6.77
CA ASP A 159 5.24 -2.65 7.56
C ASP A 159 4.93 -1.82 8.81
N HIS A 160 4.09 -0.80 8.67
CA HIS A 160 3.58 -0.01 9.78
C HIS A 160 2.84 -0.88 10.82
N ASN A 161 1.94 -1.77 10.38
CA ASN A 161 1.22 -2.68 11.26
C ASN A 161 2.16 -3.69 11.94
N ARG A 162 3.19 -4.17 11.24
CA ARG A 162 4.25 -5.03 11.81
C ARG A 162 5.03 -4.29 12.90
N ALA A 163 5.44 -3.06 12.65
CA ALA A 163 6.15 -2.22 13.61
C ALA A 163 5.31 -1.96 14.86
N LYS A 164 4.03 -1.58 14.70
CA LYS A 164 3.09 -1.41 15.83
C LYS A 164 2.98 -2.68 16.68
N THR A 165 2.86 -3.85 16.05
CA THR A 165 2.71 -5.12 16.76
C THR A 165 3.99 -5.49 17.50
N GLN A 166 5.18 -5.31 16.89
CA GLN A 166 6.45 -5.59 17.56
C GLN A 166 6.68 -4.68 18.77
N LEU A 167 6.33 -3.39 18.65
CA LEU A 167 6.42 -2.45 19.76
C LEU A 167 5.44 -2.81 20.89
N ALA A 168 4.19 -3.14 20.54
CA ALA A 168 3.17 -3.56 21.50
C ALA A 168 3.62 -4.80 22.29
N GLN A 169 4.17 -5.81 21.61
CA GLN A 169 4.70 -7.02 22.25
C GLN A 169 5.90 -6.73 23.18
N LYS A 170 6.81 -5.83 22.75
CA LYS A 170 7.99 -5.45 23.55
C LYS A 170 7.62 -4.74 24.84
N THR A 171 6.54 -3.95 24.81
CA THR A 171 6.10 -3.10 25.92
C THR A 171 4.94 -3.69 26.73
N ASP A 172 4.59 -4.96 26.48
CA ASP A 172 3.42 -5.63 27.09
C ASP A 172 2.13 -4.78 27.00
N SER A 173 1.96 -4.11 25.84
CA SER A 173 0.83 -3.24 25.54
C SER A 173 -0.05 -3.85 24.43
N THR A 174 -1.15 -3.17 24.10
CA THR A 174 -1.98 -3.53 22.95
C THR A 174 -1.75 -2.56 21.78
N VAL A 175 -1.97 -3.03 20.55
CA VAL A 175 -1.79 -2.20 19.33
C VAL A 175 -2.60 -0.91 19.34
N ASN A 176 -3.71 -0.86 20.06
CA ASN A 176 -4.55 0.35 20.16
C ASN A 176 -3.89 1.47 20.96
N HIS A 177 -2.91 1.14 21.80
CA HIS A 177 -2.15 2.08 22.60
C HIS A 177 -0.84 2.50 21.93
N ILE A 178 -0.54 1.97 20.74
CA ILE A 178 0.64 2.34 19.96
C ILE A 178 0.23 3.36 18.91
N ARG A 179 0.87 4.53 18.93
CA ARG A 179 0.61 5.62 17.99
C ARG A 179 1.90 6.21 17.44
N GLN A 180 1.78 6.95 16.35
CA GLN A 180 2.86 7.76 15.78
C GLN A 180 4.10 6.95 15.36
N VAL A 181 3.91 5.68 15.01
CA VAL A 181 4.96 4.88 14.37
C VAL A 181 5.13 5.33 12.94
N THR A 182 6.35 5.35 12.43
CA THR A 182 6.65 5.74 11.05
C THR A 182 7.45 4.66 10.34
N ILE A 183 7.09 4.40 9.10
CA ILE A 183 7.92 3.67 8.14
C ILE A 183 8.39 4.69 7.10
N TRP A 184 9.69 4.91 7.01
CA TRP A 184 10.30 5.74 6.00
C TRP A 184 10.76 4.91 4.79
N GLY A 185 10.62 5.46 3.59
CA GLY A 185 11.28 4.99 2.38
C GLY A 185 10.55 3.96 1.54
N ASN A 186 11.31 3.01 1.02
CA ASN A 186 10.87 1.98 0.09
C ASN A 186 10.24 0.79 0.83
N HIS A 187 9.21 0.17 0.26
CA HIS A 187 8.70 -1.13 0.73
C HIS A 187 9.67 -2.26 0.35
N SER A 188 10.85 -2.27 0.98
CA SER A 188 11.95 -3.20 0.72
C SER A 188 12.70 -3.53 2.02
N ALA A 189 13.84 -4.22 1.90
CA ALA A 189 14.72 -4.47 3.04
C ALA A 189 15.43 -3.21 3.56
N THR A 190 15.41 -2.09 2.82
CA THR A 190 15.97 -0.81 3.26
C THR A 190 14.96 0.07 4.00
N GLN A 191 13.68 -0.30 4.05
CA GLN A 191 12.65 0.44 4.80
C GLN A 191 13.15 0.74 6.22
N TYR A 192 12.86 1.93 6.70
CA TYR A 192 13.25 2.31 8.05
C TYR A 192 12.04 2.45 8.98
N PRO A 193 11.76 1.45 9.84
CA PRO A 193 10.77 1.57 10.89
C PRO A 193 11.31 2.43 12.04
N ASP A 194 10.72 3.61 12.20
CA ASP A 194 11.14 4.64 13.13
C ASP A 194 10.21 4.72 14.34
N LEU A 195 10.80 4.65 15.54
CA LEU A 195 10.12 4.75 16.83
C LEU A 195 10.43 6.05 17.59
N HIS A 196 11.23 6.97 17.04
CA HIS A 196 11.65 8.17 17.77
C HIS A 196 10.48 9.06 18.21
N HIS A 197 9.40 9.06 17.43
CA HIS A 197 8.16 9.79 17.71
C HIS A 197 7.01 8.90 18.18
N ALA A 198 7.25 7.58 18.25
CA ALA A 198 6.21 6.63 18.64
C ALA A 198 5.79 6.82 20.09
N LEU A 199 4.51 6.61 20.35
CA LEU A 199 3.91 6.66 21.67
C LEU A 199 3.37 5.28 22.07
N VAL A 200 3.60 4.93 23.34
CA VAL A 200 3.02 3.77 24.03
C VAL A 200 2.24 4.27 25.22
N ASN A 201 0.93 4.07 25.28
CA ASN A 201 0.06 4.61 26.33
C ASN A 201 0.24 6.12 26.53
N ASP A 202 0.39 6.89 25.46
CA ASP A 202 0.61 8.34 25.44
C ASP A 202 1.99 8.81 25.94
N GLU A 203 2.90 7.90 26.26
CA GLU A 203 4.28 8.20 26.64
C GLU A 203 5.25 7.90 25.48
N SER A 204 6.34 8.64 25.40
CA SER A 204 7.36 8.43 24.36
C SER A 204 7.96 7.03 24.46
N ALA A 205 7.90 6.28 23.36
CA ALA A 205 8.42 4.92 23.28
C ALA A 205 9.93 4.86 23.59
N VAL A 206 10.71 5.80 23.05
CA VAL A 206 12.18 5.80 23.19
C VAL A 206 12.68 6.08 24.60
N THR A 207 11.85 6.65 25.49
CA THR A 207 12.25 6.94 26.87
C THR A 207 12.54 5.65 27.65
N ASN A 208 11.84 4.56 27.33
CA ASN A 208 11.89 3.30 28.06
C ASN A 208 12.39 2.11 27.22
N LEU A 209 12.79 2.37 25.96
CA LEU A 209 13.30 1.31 25.07
C LEU A 209 14.81 1.23 25.11
N ASP A 210 15.31 -0.01 25.14
CA ASP A 210 16.72 -0.30 24.91
C ASP A 210 17.07 -0.02 23.43
N MET A 211 17.97 0.90 23.19
CA MET A 211 18.42 1.30 21.85
C MET A 211 19.17 0.17 21.13
N ASP A 212 19.78 -0.76 21.87
CA ASP A 212 20.38 -1.96 21.26
C ASP A 212 19.29 -2.88 20.74
N TRP A 213 18.21 -3.08 21.48
CA TRP A 213 17.04 -3.82 20.99
C TRP A 213 16.41 -3.13 19.76
N TYR A 214 16.25 -1.81 19.81
CA TYR A 214 15.69 -1.05 18.68
C TYR A 214 16.49 -1.25 17.39
N SER A 215 17.82 -1.09 17.45
CA SER A 215 18.67 -1.14 16.28
C SER A 215 18.98 -2.57 15.80
N SER A 216 19.21 -3.50 16.74
CA SER A 216 19.68 -4.87 16.43
C SER A 216 18.58 -5.92 16.32
N THR A 217 17.37 -5.64 16.84
CA THR A 217 16.26 -6.58 16.85
C THR A 217 15.01 -6.04 16.15
N PHE A 218 14.51 -4.88 16.57
CA PHE A 218 13.26 -4.34 16.06
C PHE A 218 13.33 -4.01 14.57
N ILE A 219 14.30 -3.19 14.16
CA ILE A 219 14.45 -2.78 12.77
C ILE A 219 14.61 -3.99 11.84
N PRO A 220 15.56 -4.93 12.08
CA PRO A 220 15.70 -6.11 11.23
C PRO A 220 14.47 -7.02 11.23
N THR A 221 13.79 -7.16 12.37
CA THR A 221 12.57 -7.98 12.47
C THR A 221 11.46 -7.44 11.57
N VAL A 222 11.24 -6.13 11.55
CA VAL A 222 10.23 -5.50 10.68
C VAL A 222 10.63 -5.63 9.21
N GLN A 223 11.89 -5.32 8.89
CA GLN A 223 12.42 -5.39 7.52
C GLN A 223 12.34 -6.80 6.91
N GLN A 224 12.63 -7.83 7.70
CA GLN A 224 12.73 -9.22 7.24
C GLN A 224 11.45 -10.03 7.48
N ARG A 225 10.38 -9.43 8.02
CA ARG A 225 9.16 -10.15 8.38
C ARG A 225 8.52 -10.89 7.20
N GLY A 226 8.59 -10.32 6.01
CA GLY A 226 8.10 -10.96 4.80
C GLY A 226 8.81 -12.28 4.50
N ALA A 227 10.14 -12.29 4.56
CA ALA A 227 10.96 -13.49 4.37
C ALA A 227 10.68 -14.56 5.43
N ALA A 228 10.59 -14.17 6.70
CA ALA A 228 10.26 -15.08 7.80
C ALA A 228 8.88 -15.75 7.64
N ILE A 229 7.88 -15.02 7.10
CA ILE A 229 6.56 -15.59 6.80
C ILE A 229 6.64 -16.61 5.66
N ILE A 230 7.41 -16.30 4.60
CA ILE A 230 7.61 -17.24 3.48
C ILE A 230 8.30 -18.52 3.98
N GLU A 231 9.32 -18.40 4.81
CA GLU A 231 10.02 -19.55 5.41
C GLU A 231 9.08 -20.42 6.24
N ALA A 232 8.27 -19.80 7.10
CA ALA A 232 7.37 -20.52 8.00
C ALA A 232 6.13 -21.10 7.30
N ARG A 233 5.57 -20.38 6.31
CA ARG A 233 4.27 -20.69 5.71
C ARG A 233 4.38 -21.35 4.33
N GLY A 234 5.54 -21.24 3.66
CA GLY A 234 5.74 -21.67 2.27
C GLY A 234 5.07 -20.75 1.24
N ALA A 235 4.53 -19.61 1.67
CA ALA A 235 3.87 -18.63 0.79
C ALA A 235 3.98 -17.22 1.36
N SER A 236 3.88 -16.22 0.49
CA SER A 236 3.88 -14.79 0.88
C SER A 236 2.68 -14.42 1.75
N SER A 237 2.80 -13.29 2.45
CA SER A 237 1.69 -12.68 3.20
C SER A 237 0.51 -12.43 2.26
N ALA A 238 -0.67 -12.89 2.62
CA ALA A 238 -1.91 -12.68 1.88
C ALA A 238 -2.94 -11.92 2.72
N ALA A 239 -3.46 -12.54 3.77
CA ALA A 239 -4.49 -11.94 4.60
C ALA A 239 -4.03 -10.65 5.33
N SER A 240 -2.78 -10.61 5.81
CA SER A 240 -2.22 -9.42 6.45
C SER A 240 -1.95 -8.29 5.44
N ALA A 241 -1.55 -8.62 4.19
CA ALA A 241 -1.41 -7.65 3.12
C ALA A 241 -2.79 -7.07 2.71
N ALA A 242 -3.81 -7.93 2.57
CA ALA A 242 -5.18 -7.49 2.32
C ALA A 242 -5.72 -6.59 3.44
N ASN A 243 -5.48 -6.95 4.71
CA ASN A 243 -5.86 -6.11 5.84
C ASN A 243 -5.18 -4.74 5.79
N ALA A 244 -3.88 -4.71 5.53
CA ALA A 244 -3.12 -3.46 5.45
C ALA A 244 -3.59 -2.57 4.29
N ALA A 245 -3.96 -3.16 3.14
CA ALA A 245 -4.53 -2.42 2.01
C ALA A 245 -5.89 -1.80 2.37
N VAL A 246 -6.77 -2.54 3.06
CA VAL A 246 -8.03 -2.01 3.60
C VAL A 246 -7.77 -0.88 4.59
N ASP A 247 -6.85 -1.06 5.54
CA ASP A 247 -6.50 -0.05 6.55
C ASP A 247 -5.93 1.23 5.90
N HIS A 248 -5.12 1.09 4.85
CA HIS A 248 -4.55 2.22 4.10
C HIS A 248 -5.66 3.03 3.44
N MET A 249 -6.51 2.37 2.64
CA MET A 249 -7.59 3.03 1.92
C MET A 249 -8.65 3.60 2.87
N ARG A 250 -8.94 2.90 3.98
CA ARG A 250 -9.84 3.40 5.02
C ARG A 250 -9.32 4.69 5.65
N SER A 251 -8.04 4.73 5.99
CA SER A 251 -7.42 5.95 6.53
C SER A 251 -7.50 7.10 5.53
N TRP A 252 -7.23 6.85 4.27
CA TRP A 252 -7.30 7.86 3.22
C TRP A 252 -8.73 8.36 3.00
N ALA A 253 -9.70 7.45 2.90
CA ALA A 253 -11.09 7.81 2.61
C ALA A 253 -11.83 8.43 3.81
N LEU A 254 -11.61 7.93 5.02
CA LEU A 254 -12.38 8.28 6.22
C LEU A 254 -11.61 9.14 7.23
N GLY A 255 -10.30 9.30 7.05
CA GLY A 255 -9.42 10.07 7.92
C GLY A 255 -8.65 9.23 8.94
N THR A 256 -7.60 9.84 9.47
CA THR A 256 -6.80 9.33 10.59
C THR A 256 -7.26 9.94 11.91
N PRO A 257 -7.04 9.28 13.07
CA PRO A 257 -7.24 9.90 14.36
C PRO A 257 -6.43 11.20 14.51
N ALA A 258 -6.99 12.20 15.19
CA ALA A 258 -6.38 13.54 15.29
C ALA A 258 -4.97 13.56 15.92
N ASN A 259 -4.67 12.58 16.78
CA ASN A 259 -3.41 12.47 17.51
C ASN A 259 -2.53 11.32 16.99
N ASP A 260 -2.81 10.80 15.79
CA ASP A 260 -2.04 9.72 15.17
C ASP A 260 -1.78 10.04 13.68
N TRP A 261 -0.89 9.28 13.08
CA TRP A 261 -0.64 9.26 11.65
C TRP A 261 -0.43 7.82 11.16
N VAL A 262 -0.38 7.66 9.87
CA VAL A 262 -0.14 6.38 9.21
C VAL A 262 1.00 6.52 8.20
N SER A 263 1.71 5.43 7.93
CA SER A 263 2.73 5.43 6.89
C SER A 263 2.11 5.17 5.54
N MET A 264 2.38 6.04 4.57
CA MET A 264 1.91 5.93 3.19
C MET A 264 3.07 6.23 2.23
N GLY A 265 3.25 5.40 1.22
CA GLY A 265 4.13 5.72 0.10
C GLY A 265 3.43 6.76 -0.78
N VAL A 266 3.88 8.00 -0.75
CA VAL A 266 3.30 9.13 -1.48
C VAL A 266 4.35 9.86 -2.28
N ILE A 267 3.91 10.66 -3.26
CA ILE A 267 4.84 11.48 -4.03
C ILE A 267 5.53 12.50 -3.13
N SER A 268 6.86 12.49 -3.16
CA SER A 268 7.67 13.46 -2.41
C SER A 268 7.51 14.86 -3.00
N ASP A 269 7.29 15.82 -2.13
CA ASP A 269 7.27 17.26 -2.41
C ASP A 269 8.59 17.96 -2.02
N GLY A 270 9.61 17.20 -1.58
CA GLY A 270 10.86 17.69 -1.02
C GLY A 270 10.91 17.70 0.50
N SER A 271 9.82 17.32 1.18
CA SER A 271 9.78 17.19 2.64
C SER A 271 10.91 16.28 3.14
N TYR A 272 11.52 16.67 4.25
CA TYR A 272 12.64 15.95 4.89
C TYR A 272 13.86 15.76 3.96
N ASP A 273 14.08 16.67 3.01
CA ASP A 273 15.18 16.63 2.02
C ASP A 273 15.14 15.37 1.12
N ILE A 274 13.99 14.71 1.00
CA ILE A 274 13.80 13.60 0.07
C ILE A 274 13.48 14.16 -1.31
N GLU A 275 14.22 13.69 -2.33
CA GLU A 275 14.11 14.15 -3.72
C GLU A 275 12.63 14.18 -4.18
N ALA A 276 12.19 15.34 -4.66
CA ALA A 276 10.83 15.54 -5.15
C ALA A 276 10.52 14.64 -6.34
N GLY A 277 9.31 14.06 -6.36
CA GLY A 277 8.86 13.18 -7.44
C GLY A 277 9.14 11.70 -7.23
N LEU A 278 9.86 11.29 -6.19
CA LEU A 278 9.92 9.90 -5.76
C LEU A 278 8.62 9.50 -5.03
N ILE A 279 8.18 8.26 -5.19
CA ILE A 279 7.15 7.68 -4.31
C ILE A 279 7.87 7.12 -3.09
N TYR A 280 7.80 7.82 -1.97
CA TYR A 280 8.53 7.52 -0.73
C TYR A 280 7.54 7.41 0.43
N SER A 281 7.78 6.50 1.36
CA SER A 281 6.92 6.37 2.54
C SER A 281 7.20 7.46 3.56
N PHE A 282 6.16 8.20 3.92
CA PHE A 282 6.15 9.26 4.92
C PHE A 282 5.08 9.00 5.98
N PRO A 283 5.20 9.61 7.17
CA PRO A 283 4.07 9.75 8.10
C PRO A 283 3.05 10.71 7.48
N CYS A 284 1.81 10.25 7.34
CA CYS A 284 0.73 11.03 6.73
C CYS A 284 -0.47 11.12 7.66
N ARG A 285 -1.12 12.29 7.68
CA ARG A 285 -2.46 12.48 8.21
C ARG A 285 -3.44 12.56 7.07
N CYS A 286 -4.60 11.91 7.25
CA CYS A 286 -5.66 11.92 6.26
C CYS A 286 -6.90 12.60 6.82
N ALA A 287 -7.53 13.44 6.00
CA ALA A 287 -8.79 14.11 6.30
C ALA A 287 -9.52 14.46 5.00
N ASN A 288 -10.85 14.39 5.02
CA ASN A 288 -11.69 14.77 3.88
C ASN A 288 -11.35 14.07 2.55
N GLY A 289 -10.82 12.84 2.63
CA GLY A 289 -10.42 12.07 1.45
C GLY A 289 -9.09 12.50 0.83
N ASP A 290 -8.29 13.31 1.52
CA ASP A 290 -6.94 13.71 1.14
C ASP A 290 -5.92 13.32 2.21
N TRP A 291 -4.62 13.46 1.90
CA TRP A 291 -3.51 13.18 2.80
C TRP A 291 -2.51 14.35 2.83
N GLU A 292 -1.85 14.51 3.95
CA GLU A 292 -0.78 15.47 4.14
C GLU A 292 0.40 14.80 4.84
N ILE A 293 1.64 15.09 4.39
CA ILE A 293 2.85 14.66 5.07
C ILE A 293 2.94 15.42 6.39
N VAL A 294 3.13 14.69 7.50
CA VAL A 294 3.42 15.31 8.80
C VAL A 294 4.76 16.03 8.72
N GLN A 295 4.77 17.29 9.05
CA GLN A 295 5.96 18.16 8.99
C GLN A 295 6.63 18.29 10.35
N ASP A 296 7.83 18.85 10.37
CA ASP A 296 8.57 19.31 11.55
C ASP A 296 8.94 18.22 12.58
N LEU A 297 9.00 16.96 12.13
CA LEU A 297 9.56 15.90 12.98
C LEU A 297 11.08 16.04 13.08
N GLU A 298 11.62 16.00 14.28
CA GLU A 298 13.06 16.00 14.51
C GLU A 298 13.69 14.71 13.98
N ILE A 299 14.66 14.82 13.10
CA ILE A 299 15.36 13.69 12.47
C ILE A 299 16.78 13.60 13.06
N SER A 300 17.05 12.56 13.83
CA SER A 300 18.39 12.28 14.34
C SER A 300 19.34 11.89 13.19
N GLN A 301 20.66 12.01 13.40
CA GLN A 301 21.63 11.57 12.40
C GLN A 301 21.48 10.07 12.08
N PHE A 302 21.18 9.24 13.07
CA PHE A 302 20.89 7.82 12.89
C PHE A 302 19.70 7.57 11.94
N SER A 303 18.62 8.34 12.13
CA SER A 303 17.45 8.26 11.26
C SER A 303 17.76 8.77 9.86
N ARG A 304 18.51 9.89 9.76
CA ARG A 304 18.92 10.47 8.48
C ARG A 304 19.68 9.48 7.61
N ASP A 305 20.69 8.82 8.17
CA ASP A 305 21.51 7.85 7.44
C ASP A 305 20.65 6.71 6.87
N LYS A 306 19.63 6.27 7.60
CA LYS A 306 18.71 5.22 7.13
C LYS A 306 17.71 5.74 6.10
N MET A 307 17.20 6.95 6.28
CA MET A 307 16.28 7.59 5.33
C MET A 307 16.98 7.83 3.98
N ASP A 308 18.23 8.28 4.01
CA ASP A 308 19.01 8.52 2.80
C ASP A 308 19.33 7.22 2.06
N ALA A 309 19.65 6.15 2.78
CA ALA A 309 19.93 4.84 2.17
C ALA A 309 18.71 4.29 1.42
N THR A 310 17.50 4.41 1.98
CA THR A 310 16.28 3.94 1.31
C THR A 310 15.81 4.89 0.20
N ALA A 311 16.09 6.20 0.31
CA ALA A 311 15.86 7.17 -0.77
C ALA A 311 16.77 6.91 -1.97
N GLN A 312 18.04 6.60 -1.72
CA GLN A 312 18.99 6.22 -2.76
C GLN A 312 18.53 4.97 -3.53
N GLU A 313 18.05 3.94 -2.83
CA GLU A 313 17.50 2.74 -3.48
C GLU A 313 16.33 3.10 -4.42
N LEU A 314 15.41 3.98 -4.00
CA LEU A 314 14.29 4.42 -4.85
C LEU A 314 14.75 5.23 -6.06
N ALA A 315 15.76 6.09 -5.91
CA ALA A 315 16.34 6.81 -7.03
C ALA A 315 16.98 5.86 -8.07
N GLU A 316 17.71 4.84 -7.60
CA GLU A 316 18.27 3.80 -8.45
C GLU A 316 17.19 2.98 -9.17
N GLU A 317 16.11 2.61 -8.47
CA GLU A 317 14.96 1.92 -9.09
C GLU A 317 14.28 2.78 -10.15
N ARG A 318 14.03 4.06 -9.87
CA ARG A 318 13.48 5.02 -10.85
C ARG A 318 14.35 5.10 -12.09
N ASP A 319 15.67 5.27 -11.91
CA ASP A 319 16.61 5.44 -13.00
C ASP A 319 16.70 4.16 -13.87
N ALA A 320 16.58 2.98 -13.25
CA ALA A 320 16.53 1.72 -13.97
C ALA A 320 15.29 1.57 -14.88
N VAL A 321 14.17 2.20 -14.53
CA VAL A 321 12.92 2.15 -15.30
C VAL A 321 12.61 3.47 -16.03
N ALA A 322 13.56 4.41 -16.10
CA ALA A 322 13.34 5.74 -16.69
C ALA A 322 12.74 5.70 -18.11
N HIS A 323 13.12 4.71 -18.91
CA HIS A 323 12.62 4.50 -20.28
C HIS A 323 11.15 4.03 -20.34
N LEU A 324 10.52 3.70 -19.20
CA LEU A 324 9.13 3.21 -19.07
C LEU A 324 8.21 4.23 -18.36
N LEU A 325 8.76 5.36 -17.95
CA LEU A 325 8.02 6.37 -17.19
C LEU A 325 7.17 7.33 -18.07
N GLY A 326 7.08 7.13 -19.37
CA GLY A 326 6.22 7.92 -20.26
C GLY A 326 6.90 9.17 -20.81
#